data_3fbe3c5dfec2af442b167d84ed6798f0
#
_entry.id   3fbe3c5dfec2af442b167d84ed6798f0
#
_cell.length_a   1.000
_cell.length_b   1.000
_cell.length_c   1.000
_cell.angle_alpha   90.00
_cell.angle_beta   90.00
_cell.angle_gamma   90.00
#
_symmetry.space_group_name_H-M   'P 1'
#
loop_
_entity.id
_entity.type
_entity.pdbx_description
1 polymer ?
#
loop_
_entity_poly.entity_id
_entity_poly.type
_entity_poly.pdbx_seq_one_letter_code
_entity_poly.pdbx_strand_id
1 'polypeptide(L)' 'MATGETGFDDVTYDLISVQYHALKAGHDYGQYVRDADNAQHQEIADFLREVMEQDSQRAHRCHEFLVELGGTDNTAPQS' A
#
# COMPACT_ATOMS: atom_id res chain seq x y z
N MET A 1 -11.83 -12.32 -16.05
CA MET A 1 -11.94 -11.02 -16.23
C MET A 1 -10.99 -10.52 -17.21
N ALA A 2 -11.40 -9.69 -17.94
CA ALA A 2 -10.54 -9.25 -18.95
C ALA A 2 -9.35 -8.59 -18.40
N THR A 3 -8.34 -8.64 -19.11
CA THR A 3 -7.20 -7.93 -18.71
C THR A 3 -7.38 -6.59 -19.28
N GLY A 4 -7.10 -5.65 -18.67
CA GLY A 4 -7.19 -4.35 -19.19
C GLY A 4 -6.06 -4.06 -20.10
N GLU A 5 -5.78 -2.82 -20.27
CA GLU A 5 -4.74 -2.43 -21.17
C GLU A 5 -3.38 -2.75 -20.67
N THR A 6 -3.27 -3.11 -19.39
CA THR A 6 -1.98 -3.42 -18.84
C THR A 6 -1.58 -4.84 -19.09
N GLY A 7 -2.50 -5.69 -19.49
CA GLY A 7 -2.18 -7.10 -19.63
C GLY A 7 -2.35 -7.92 -18.38
N PHE A 8 -2.78 -7.29 -17.28
CA PHE A 8 -3.04 -8.01 -16.05
C PHE A 8 -4.53 -8.08 -15.85
N ASP A 9 -4.99 -9.05 -15.06
CA ASP A 9 -6.38 -9.06 -14.68
C ASP A 9 -6.68 -7.77 -13.96
N ASP A 10 -7.89 -7.31 -14.07
CA ASP A 10 -8.29 -6.06 -13.44
C ASP A 10 -8.08 -6.10 -11.93
N VAL A 11 -8.40 -7.23 -11.29
CA VAL A 11 -8.25 -7.34 -9.85
C VAL A 11 -6.77 -7.24 -9.46
N THR A 12 -5.89 -7.88 -10.23
CA THR A 12 -4.47 -7.81 -9.95
C THR A 12 -3.97 -6.38 -10.08
N TYR A 13 -4.38 -5.71 -11.14
CA TYR A 13 -3.99 -4.32 -11.32
C TYR A 13 -4.50 -3.45 -10.18
N ASP A 14 -5.74 -3.68 -9.75
CA ASP A 14 -6.31 -2.89 -8.67
C ASP A 14 -5.51 -3.07 -7.38
N LEU A 15 -5.12 -4.29 -7.08
CA LEU A 15 -4.35 -4.55 -5.87
C LEU A 15 -2.97 -3.91 -5.95
N ILE A 16 -2.34 -3.96 -7.11
CA ILE A 16 -1.04 -3.32 -7.28
C ILE A 16 -1.18 -1.82 -7.06
N SER A 17 -2.26 -1.24 -7.58
CA SER A 17 -2.47 0.19 -7.43
C SER A 17 -2.69 0.57 -5.97
N VAL A 18 -3.51 -0.19 -5.25
CA VAL A 18 -3.75 0.09 -3.84
C VAL A 18 -2.46 -0.05 -3.05
N GLN A 19 -1.67 -1.08 -3.35
CA GLN A 19 -0.42 -1.30 -2.65
C GLN A 19 0.54 -0.14 -2.89
N TYR A 20 0.64 0.29 -4.13
CA TYR A 20 1.53 1.40 -4.47
C TYR A 20 1.14 2.66 -3.71
N HIS A 21 -0.15 2.99 -3.71
CA HIS A 21 -0.59 4.21 -3.03
C HIS A 21 -0.39 4.11 -1.53
N ALA A 22 -0.61 2.94 -0.96
CA ALA A 22 -0.40 2.77 0.48
C ALA A 22 1.07 2.94 0.85
N LEU A 23 1.97 2.37 0.04
CA LEU A 23 3.39 2.51 0.31
C LEU A 23 3.85 3.94 0.12
N LYS A 24 3.34 4.60 -0.91
CA LYS A 24 3.72 5.99 -1.14
C LYS A 24 3.20 6.89 -0.03
N ALA A 25 1.99 6.64 0.43
CA ALA A 25 1.45 7.42 1.53
C ALA A 25 2.30 7.25 2.78
N GLY A 26 2.71 6.01 3.08
CA GLY A 26 3.56 5.78 4.24
C GLY A 26 4.86 6.56 4.14
N HIS A 27 5.43 6.61 2.96
CA HIS A 27 6.67 7.36 2.76
C HIS A 27 6.43 8.86 2.99
N ASP A 28 5.33 9.39 2.46
CA ASP A 28 5.08 10.82 2.56
C ASP A 28 4.70 11.24 3.98
N TYR A 29 3.99 10.36 4.68
CA TYR A 29 3.48 10.72 6.00
C TYR A 29 4.58 10.85 7.03
N GLY A 30 5.74 10.27 6.79
CA GLY A 30 6.87 10.49 7.70
C GLY A 30 7.19 11.97 7.83
N GLN A 31 7.14 12.68 6.71
CA GLN A 31 7.37 14.12 6.75
C GLN A 31 6.22 14.84 7.44
N TYR A 32 4.99 14.37 7.21
CA TYR A 32 3.84 15.00 7.85
C TYR A 32 3.89 14.86 9.35
N VAL A 33 4.34 13.71 9.86
CA VAL A 33 4.50 13.52 11.29
C VAL A 33 5.54 14.50 11.84
N ARG A 34 6.64 14.63 11.14
CA ARG A 34 7.68 15.57 11.59
C ARG A 34 7.16 16.99 11.61
N ASP A 35 6.37 17.36 10.60
CA ASP A 35 5.81 18.70 10.56
C ASP A 35 4.91 18.95 11.78
N ALA A 36 4.09 17.97 12.12
CA ALA A 36 3.20 18.12 13.27
C ALA A 36 3.98 18.17 14.57
N ASP A 37 5.02 17.32 14.70
CA ASP A 37 5.84 17.34 15.89
C ASP A 37 6.55 18.69 16.03
N ASN A 38 7.08 19.21 14.92
CA ASN A 38 7.79 20.49 14.97
C ASN A 38 6.86 21.64 15.32
N ALA A 39 5.59 21.52 14.93
CA ALA A 39 4.62 22.55 15.27
C ALA A 39 4.01 22.32 16.64
N GLN A 40 4.45 21.24 17.30
CA GLN A 40 4.00 20.93 18.66
C GLN A 40 2.53 20.56 18.71
N HIS A 41 2.04 19.91 17.63
CA HIS A 41 0.69 19.40 17.60
C HIS A 41 0.73 17.90 17.81
N GLN A 42 0.87 17.49 19.06
CA GLN A 42 1.08 16.08 19.37
C GLN A 42 -0.08 15.19 18.95
N GLU A 43 -1.28 15.65 19.15
CA GLU A 43 -2.44 14.83 18.79
C GLU A 43 -2.50 14.60 17.29
N ILE A 44 -2.11 15.61 16.52
CA ILE A 44 -2.10 15.48 15.08
C ILE A 44 -0.99 14.52 14.66
N ALA A 45 0.18 14.62 15.29
CA ALA A 45 1.27 13.72 14.97
C ALA A 45 0.87 12.28 15.26
N ASP A 46 0.20 12.06 16.38
CA ASP A 46 -0.23 10.71 16.73
C ASP A 46 -1.24 10.18 15.74
N PHE A 47 -2.16 11.02 15.29
CA PHE A 47 -3.13 10.63 14.29
C PHE A 47 -2.42 10.24 13.00
N LEU A 48 -1.44 11.02 12.58
CA LEU A 48 -0.74 10.73 11.34
C LEU A 48 0.07 9.44 11.44
N ARG A 49 0.64 9.16 12.62
CA ARG A 49 1.32 7.89 12.82
C ARG A 49 0.36 6.72 12.70
N GLU A 50 -0.85 6.90 13.21
CA GLU A 50 -1.86 5.86 13.10
C GLU A 50 -2.23 5.61 11.65
N VAL A 51 -2.36 6.68 10.86
CA VAL A 51 -2.67 6.53 9.45
C VAL A 51 -1.54 5.78 8.74
N MET A 52 -0.29 6.10 9.08
CA MET A 52 0.84 5.39 8.50
C MET A 52 0.79 3.90 8.81
N GLU A 53 0.43 3.57 10.03
CA GLU A 53 0.34 2.18 10.40
C GLU A 53 -0.76 1.46 9.62
N GLN A 54 -1.90 2.13 9.43
CA GLN A 54 -2.98 1.56 8.66
C GLN A 54 -2.59 1.36 7.20
N ASP A 55 -1.84 2.30 6.64
CA ASP A 55 -1.39 2.16 5.27
C ASP A 55 -0.38 1.03 5.13
N SER A 56 0.48 0.86 6.11
CA SER A 56 1.44 -0.23 6.11
C SER A 56 0.71 -1.57 6.13
N GLN A 57 -0.31 -1.68 6.96
CA GLN A 57 -1.09 -2.91 7.02
C GLN A 57 -1.85 -3.15 5.73
N ARG A 58 -2.33 -2.08 5.10
CA ARG A 58 -3.04 -2.20 3.84
C ARG A 58 -2.12 -2.70 2.74
N ALA A 59 -0.90 -2.17 2.70
CA ALA A 59 0.07 -2.60 1.70
C ALA A 59 0.43 -4.07 1.91
N HIS A 60 0.59 -4.47 3.16
CA HIS A 60 0.92 -5.85 3.48
C HIS A 60 -0.22 -6.78 3.06
N ARG A 61 -1.45 -6.37 3.31
CA ARG A 61 -2.60 -7.18 2.94
C ARG A 61 -2.71 -7.32 1.43
N CYS A 62 -2.43 -6.25 0.70
CA CYS A 62 -2.41 -6.33 -0.75
C CYS A 62 -1.37 -7.31 -1.22
N HIS A 63 -0.22 -7.32 -0.58
CA HIS A 63 0.85 -8.25 -0.95
C HIS A 63 0.38 -9.69 -0.75
N GLU A 64 -0.30 -9.96 0.35
CA GLU A 64 -0.78 -11.31 0.61
C GLU A 64 -1.74 -11.78 -0.48
N PHE A 65 -2.66 -10.90 -0.88
CA PHE A 65 -3.59 -11.26 -1.93
C PHE A 65 -2.88 -11.45 -3.27
N LEU A 66 -1.89 -10.62 -3.55
CA LEU A 66 -1.17 -10.75 -4.81
C LEU A 66 -0.40 -12.06 -4.86
N VAL A 67 0.15 -12.49 -3.75
CA VAL A 67 0.83 -13.77 -3.70
C VAL A 67 -0.19 -14.89 -3.96
N GLU A 68 -1.35 -14.79 -3.35
CA GLU A 68 -2.36 -15.79 -3.53
C GLU A 68 -2.80 -15.91 -4.98
N LEU A 69 -2.85 -14.80 -5.68
CA LEU A 69 -3.29 -14.81 -7.07
C LEU A 69 -2.18 -15.16 -8.02
N GLY A 70 -0.99 -15.43 -7.52
CA GLY A 70 0.13 -15.62 -8.39
C GLY A 70 0.76 -14.31 -8.73
N GLY A 71 0.05 -13.27 -8.47
CA GLY A 71 0.55 -11.96 -8.51
C GLY A 71 1.43 -11.61 -9.63
N THR A 72 2.41 -10.82 -9.29
CA THR A 72 3.38 -10.42 -10.26
C THR A 72 4.56 -11.34 -10.25
N ASP A 73 4.54 -12.35 -9.39
CA ASP A 73 5.66 -13.24 -9.29
C ASP A 73 5.34 -14.43 -10.10
N ASN A 74 5.74 -14.55 -11.23
CA ASN A 74 5.39 -15.67 -11.98
C ASN A 74 6.35 -16.69 -11.93
N THR A 75 7.04 -16.78 -10.94
CA THR A 75 7.99 -17.79 -10.95
C THR A 75 7.41 -19.02 -10.64
N ALA A 76 6.43 -19.13 -10.04
CA ALA A 76 6.15 -20.32 -9.58
C ALA A 76 5.09 -20.81 -10.19
N PRO A 77 5.12 -21.75 -10.69
CA PRO A 77 4.16 -22.27 -11.27
C PRO A 77 3.52 -22.86 -10.30
N GLN A 78 3.11 -22.57 -9.78
CA GLN A 78 2.60 -22.97 -8.93
C GLN A 78 1.94 -24.00 -8.97
N SER A 79 1.87 -24.54 -9.51
CA SER A 79 1.33 -25.59 -9.46
C SER A 79 1.27 -26.06 -9.11
#